data_b14eff1098b9e7645edf3402f6526e89
#
_entry.id   b14eff1098b9e7645edf3402f6526e89
#
_cell.length_a   1.000
_cell.length_b   1.000
_cell.length_c   1.000
_cell.angle_alpha   90.00
_cell.angle_beta   90.00
_cell.angle_gamma   90.00
#
_symmetry.space_group_name_H-M   'P 1'
#
loop_
_entity.id
_entity.type
_entity.pdbx_description
1 polymer ?
#
loop_
_entity_poly.entity_id
_entity_poly.type
_entity_poly.pdbx_seq_one_letter_code
_entity_poly.pdbx_strand_id
1 'polypeptide(L)'
;VDVKARKKTSRSNSSYDDEYTWVEFQNVRGHRGWLYGDANYIVFERKDDYIFIDRERLLKFSLDAVNDIYVDSPREAIYKKYQRYQRDDVVSRIKLDHALDSEYFKGKPPMIWKKSNDESSS
;
A
#
# COMPACT_ATOMS: atom_id res chain seq x y z
N VAL A 1 -10.46 10.07 4.23
CA VAL A 1 -9.29 9.20 4.22
C VAL A 1 -9.71 7.74 4.04
N ASP A 2 -8.84 6.96 3.45
CA ASP A 2 -9.04 5.53 3.28
C ASP A 2 -7.97 4.82 4.11
N VAL A 3 -8.40 4.01 5.08
CA VAL A 3 -7.48 3.34 6.01
C VAL A 3 -7.26 1.89 5.58
N LYS A 4 -5.99 1.53 5.42
CA LYS A 4 -5.59 0.17 5.05
C LYS A 4 -4.94 -0.50 6.26
N ALA A 5 -5.55 -1.57 6.73
CA ALA A 5 -5.05 -2.31 7.89
C ALA A 5 -3.77 -3.08 7.55
N ARG A 6 -2.98 -3.36 8.59
CA ARG A 6 -1.80 -4.23 8.46
C ARG A 6 -2.22 -5.60 7.98
N LYS A 7 -1.37 -6.21 7.17
CA LYS A 7 -1.62 -7.56 6.67
C LYS A 7 -0.51 -8.49 7.11
N LYS A 8 -0.88 -9.69 7.52
CA LYS A 8 0.09 -10.72 7.87
C LYS A 8 0.84 -11.18 6.62
N THR A 9 2.09 -11.58 6.81
CA THR A 9 2.90 -12.11 5.73
C THR A 9 2.42 -13.48 5.25
N SER A 10 1.81 -14.26 6.16
CA SER A 10 1.17 -15.52 5.80
C SER A 10 0.10 -15.86 6.82
N ARG A 11 -0.76 -16.82 6.49
CA ARG A 11 -1.84 -17.26 7.37
C ARG A 11 -1.32 -17.89 8.65
N SER A 12 -0.24 -18.65 8.55
CA SER A 12 0.32 -19.38 9.67
C SER A 12 1.30 -18.56 10.50
N ASN A 13 1.61 -17.37 10.03
CA ASN A 13 2.61 -16.51 10.65
C ASN A 13 1.92 -15.33 11.30
N SER A 14 2.25 -15.06 12.55
CA SER A 14 1.73 -13.91 13.27
C SER A 14 2.45 -12.60 12.94
N SER A 15 3.56 -12.67 12.17
CA SER A 15 4.31 -11.49 11.77
C SER A 15 3.57 -10.68 10.73
N TYR A 16 3.89 -9.40 10.68
CA TYR A 16 3.38 -8.48 9.68
C TYR A 16 4.54 -7.88 8.91
N ASP A 17 4.27 -7.52 7.67
CA ASP A 17 5.26 -6.89 6.81
C ASP A 17 4.94 -5.40 6.69
N ASP A 18 5.69 -4.56 7.41
CA ASP A 18 5.52 -3.11 7.36
C ASP A 18 6.41 -2.45 6.29
N GLU A 19 7.28 -3.23 5.65
CA GLU A 19 8.18 -2.71 4.62
C GLU A 19 7.47 -2.53 3.29
N TYR A 20 6.59 -3.46 2.96
CA TYR A 20 5.85 -3.44 1.70
C TYR A 20 4.39 -3.12 1.95
N THR A 21 3.75 -2.54 0.95
CA THR A 21 2.30 -2.34 0.99
C THR A 21 1.70 -2.68 -0.37
N TRP A 22 0.43 -3.05 -0.36
CA TRP A 22 -0.32 -3.33 -1.56
C TRP A 22 -0.94 -2.04 -2.09
N VAL A 23 -0.87 -1.84 -3.40
CA VAL A 23 -1.58 -0.77 -4.08
C VAL A 23 -2.52 -1.40 -5.11
N GLU A 24 -3.71 -0.82 -5.26
CA GLU A 24 -4.74 -1.38 -6.13
C GLU A 24 -4.98 -0.48 -7.33
N PHE A 25 -4.71 -1.01 -8.52
CA PHE A 25 -4.95 -0.32 -9.78
C PHE A 25 -6.35 -0.58 -10.30
N GLN A 26 -6.87 -1.80 -10.10
CA GLN A 26 -8.17 -2.21 -10.60
C GLN A 26 -8.85 -3.05 -9.52
N ASN A 27 -10.14 -2.80 -9.30
CA ASN A 27 -10.88 -3.49 -8.26
C ASN A 27 -11.51 -4.79 -8.79
N VAL A 28 -12.19 -5.52 -7.90
CA VAL A 28 -12.76 -6.83 -8.24
C VAL A 28 -13.88 -6.76 -9.29
N ARG A 29 -14.40 -5.58 -9.57
CA ARG A 29 -15.42 -5.37 -10.61
C ARG A 29 -14.82 -4.93 -11.94
N GLY A 30 -13.49 -4.85 -12.03
CA GLY A 30 -12.82 -4.41 -13.24
C GLY A 30 -12.80 -2.90 -13.41
N HIS A 31 -13.20 -2.14 -12.41
CA HIS A 31 -13.15 -0.68 -12.44
C HIS A 31 -11.85 -0.19 -11.81
N ARG A 32 -11.60 1.11 -11.86
CA ARG A 32 -10.40 1.68 -11.24
C ARG A 32 -10.35 1.36 -9.76
N GLY A 33 -9.16 1.00 -9.28
CA GLY A 33 -8.93 0.69 -7.88
C GLY A 33 -8.79 1.95 -7.04
N TRP A 34 -8.49 1.76 -5.74
CA TRP A 34 -8.48 2.87 -4.80
C TRP A 34 -7.36 3.88 -5.06
N LEU A 35 -6.30 3.51 -5.80
CA LEU A 35 -5.29 4.50 -6.20
C LEU A 35 -5.90 5.66 -6.97
N TYR A 36 -6.98 5.40 -7.70
CA TYR A 36 -7.69 6.39 -8.52
C TYR A 36 -8.92 6.96 -7.81
N GLY A 37 -9.08 6.65 -6.52
CA GLY A 37 -10.28 7.07 -5.79
C GLY A 37 -10.29 8.55 -5.42
N ASP A 38 -11.26 8.92 -4.59
CA ASP A 38 -11.49 10.31 -4.22
C ASP A 38 -10.84 10.70 -2.90
N ALA A 39 -10.28 9.75 -2.17
CA ALA A 39 -9.63 10.05 -0.90
C ALA A 39 -8.41 10.93 -1.13
N ASN A 40 -8.23 11.94 -0.30
CA ASN A 40 -7.03 12.77 -0.35
C ASN A 40 -5.82 12.02 0.18
N TYR A 41 -6.04 11.20 1.19
CA TYR A 41 -4.98 10.44 1.85
C TYR A 41 -5.34 8.98 1.96
N ILE A 42 -4.32 8.13 1.81
CA ILE A 42 -4.39 6.73 2.18
C ILE A 42 -3.63 6.59 3.48
N VAL A 43 -4.22 5.94 4.46
CA VAL A 43 -3.61 5.74 5.77
C VAL A 43 -3.25 4.26 5.89
N PHE A 44 -1.96 3.98 6.01
CA PHE A 44 -1.50 2.61 6.21
C PHE A 44 -1.24 2.37 7.68
N GLU A 45 -1.83 1.32 8.21
CA GLU A 45 -1.56 0.89 9.57
C GLU A 45 -0.24 0.11 9.61
N ARG A 46 0.65 0.49 10.51
CA ARG A 46 1.87 -0.25 10.79
C ARG A 46 1.85 -0.70 12.25
N LYS A 47 2.90 -1.39 12.68
CA LYS A 47 2.96 -1.95 14.04
C LYS A 47 2.73 -0.88 15.11
N ASP A 48 3.43 0.24 15.01
CA ASP A 48 3.45 1.24 16.07
C ASP A 48 2.79 2.56 15.68
N ASP A 49 2.34 2.70 14.44
CA ASP A 49 1.81 3.97 13.98
C ASP A 49 0.87 3.80 12.79
N TYR A 50 0.33 4.94 12.36
CA TYR A 50 -0.40 5.08 11.10
C TYR A 50 0.34 6.11 10.27
N ILE A 51 0.56 5.82 9.00
CA ILE A 51 1.21 6.75 8.10
C ILE A 51 0.20 7.26 7.07
N PHE A 52 0.08 8.59 6.97
CA PHE A 52 -0.83 9.26 6.05
C PHE A 52 -0.07 9.65 4.80
N ILE A 53 -0.49 9.11 3.67
CA ILE A 53 0.20 9.31 2.40
C ILE A 53 -0.76 9.95 1.40
N ASP A 54 -0.30 10.99 0.73
CA ASP A 54 -1.07 11.65 -0.32
C ASP A 54 -1.39 10.64 -1.42
N ARG A 55 -2.66 10.40 -1.68
CA ARG A 55 -3.11 9.39 -2.62
C ARG A 55 -2.65 9.69 -4.05
N GLU A 56 -2.77 10.94 -4.48
CA GLU A 56 -2.40 11.31 -5.83
C GLU A 56 -0.91 11.11 -6.09
N ARG A 57 -0.09 11.44 -5.12
CA ARG A 57 1.35 11.23 -5.22
C ARG A 57 1.70 9.75 -5.23
N LEU A 58 0.99 8.97 -4.42
CA LEU A 58 1.17 7.52 -4.40
C LEU A 58 0.77 6.91 -5.75
N LEU A 59 -0.30 7.40 -6.35
CA LEU A 59 -0.70 6.97 -7.69
C LEU A 59 0.40 7.25 -8.71
N LYS A 60 0.93 8.47 -8.71
CA LYS A 60 2.00 8.85 -9.65
C LYS A 60 3.24 7.99 -9.48
N PHE A 61 3.65 7.76 -8.23
CA PHE A 61 4.77 6.88 -7.95
C PHE A 61 4.49 5.46 -8.46
N SER A 62 3.31 4.94 -8.18
CA SER A 62 2.96 3.58 -8.54
C SER A 62 2.90 3.38 -10.05
N LEU A 63 2.37 4.35 -10.78
CA LEU A 63 2.32 4.29 -12.24
C LEU A 63 3.71 4.29 -12.86
N ASP A 64 4.67 4.95 -12.22
CA ASP A 64 6.04 5.01 -12.70
C ASP A 64 6.84 3.77 -12.31
N ALA A 65 6.70 3.32 -11.07
CA ALA A 65 7.54 2.27 -10.49
C ALA A 65 7.09 0.86 -10.82
N VAL A 66 5.77 0.64 -10.92
CA VAL A 66 5.22 -0.71 -11.18
C VAL A 66 5.21 -0.96 -12.67
N ASN A 67 5.86 -2.05 -13.10
CA ASN A 67 5.88 -2.40 -14.51
C ASN A 67 4.63 -3.22 -14.90
N ASP A 68 4.47 -3.46 -16.20
CA ASP A 68 3.29 -4.15 -16.73
C ASP A 68 3.43 -5.66 -16.80
N ILE A 69 4.43 -6.20 -16.14
CA ILE A 69 4.61 -7.64 -16.07
C ILE A 69 3.60 -8.21 -15.07
N TYR A 70 2.79 -9.16 -15.53
CA TYR A 70 1.80 -9.84 -14.68
C TYR A 70 2.39 -11.12 -14.12
N VAL A 71 2.15 -11.37 -12.85
CA VAL A 71 2.63 -12.55 -12.14
C VAL A 71 1.46 -13.27 -11.47
N ASP A 72 1.66 -14.55 -11.16
CA ASP A 72 0.62 -15.41 -10.59
C ASP A 72 0.69 -15.53 -9.09
N SER A 73 1.75 -15.03 -8.50
CA SER A 73 2.04 -15.23 -7.08
C SER A 73 2.18 -13.90 -6.37
N PRO A 74 1.57 -13.73 -5.19
CA PRO A 74 1.77 -12.51 -4.41
C PRO A 74 3.24 -12.25 -4.08
N ARG A 75 4.02 -13.31 -3.92
CA ARG A 75 5.44 -13.20 -3.60
C ARG A 75 6.21 -12.50 -4.71
N GLU A 76 5.79 -12.71 -5.96
CA GLU A 76 6.46 -12.13 -7.12
C GLU A 76 5.92 -10.75 -7.49
N ALA A 77 4.94 -10.25 -6.76
CA ALA A 77 4.22 -9.03 -7.13
C ALA A 77 4.95 -7.74 -6.78
N ILE A 78 6.20 -7.80 -6.33
CA ILE A 78 6.97 -6.61 -5.95
C ILE A 78 7.28 -5.82 -7.21
N TYR A 79 6.67 -4.63 -7.34
CA TYR A 79 6.73 -3.77 -8.52
C TYR A 79 6.28 -4.44 -9.81
N LYS A 80 5.47 -5.49 -9.68
CA LYS A 80 4.83 -6.17 -10.80
C LYS A 80 3.34 -6.29 -10.52
N LYS A 81 2.55 -6.50 -11.57
CA LYS A 81 1.11 -6.60 -11.42
C LYS A 81 0.70 -8.01 -11.08
N TYR A 82 -0.14 -8.14 -10.07
CA TYR A 82 -0.68 -9.42 -9.64
C TYR A 82 -2.17 -9.41 -9.87
N GLN A 83 -2.64 -10.37 -10.65
CA GLN A 83 -4.06 -10.58 -10.90
C GLN A 83 -4.36 -12.05 -10.66
N ARG A 84 -5.24 -12.31 -9.70
CA ARG A 84 -5.59 -13.69 -9.36
C ARG A 84 -6.40 -14.32 -10.49
N TYR A 85 -6.25 -15.63 -10.65
CA TYR A 85 -7.00 -16.37 -11.66
C TYR A 85 -8.51 -16.12 -11.48
N GLN A 86 -9.19 -15.81 -12.59
CA GLN A 86 -10.64 -15.52 -12.62
C GLN A 86 -11.06 -14.34 -11.75
N ARG A 87 -10.16 -13.42 -11.46
CA ARG A 87 -10.45 -12.20 -10.73
C ARG A 87 -10.07 -11.00 -11.58
N ASP A 88 -10.80 -9.91 -11.40
CA ASP A 88 -10.54 -8.69 -12.16
C ASP A 88 -9.64 -7.70 -11.43
N ASP A 89 -9.41 -7.90 -10.14
CA ASP A 89 -8.57 -6.96 -9.39
C ASP A 89 -7.10 -7.09 -9.79
N VAL A 90 -6.45 -5.94 -9.90
CA VAL A 90 -5.03 -5.84 -10.23
C VAL A 90 -4.34 -5.05 -9.14
N VAL A 91 -3.40 -5.68 -8.48
CA VAL A 91 -2.66 -5.08 -7.36
C VAL A 91 -1.16 -5.25 -7.56
N SER A 92 -0.39 -4.50 -6.80
CA SER A 92 1.07 -4.67 -6.76
C SER A 92 1.56 -4.40 -5.35
N ARG A 93 2.73 -4.92 -5.03
CA ARG A 93 3.42 -4.61 -3.77
C ARG A 93 4.54 -3.63 -4.05
N ILE A 94 4.58 -2.57 -3.27
CA ILE A 94 5.66 -1.58 -3.37
C ILE A 94 6.32 -1.43 -2.01
N LYS A 95 7.58 -0.98 -2.02
CA LYS A 95 8.26 -0.61 -0.78
C LYS A 95 7.85 0.81 -0.43
N LEU A 96 7.26 0.96 0.75
CA LEU A 96 6.76 2.25 1.19
C LEU A 96 7.89 3.29 1.25
N ASP A 97 9.06 2.89 1.74
CA ASP A 97 10.22 3.79 1.83
C ASP A 97 10.67 4.29 0.45
N HIS A 98 10.59 3.46 -0.59
CA HIS A 98 10.92 3.88 -1.94
C HIS A 98 9.98 4.99 -2.40
N ALA A 99 8.69 4.85 -2.11
CA ALA A 99 7.72 5.86 -2.49
C ALA A 99 8.03 7.18 -1.78
N LEU A 100 8.25 7.13 -0.47
CA LEU A 100 8.48 8.32 0.33
C LEU A 100 9.78 9.04 -0.03
N ASP A 101 10.79 8.29 -0.48
CA ASP A 101 12.08 8.85 -0.90
C ASP A 101 12.07 9.32 -2.35
N SER A 102 11.00 9.05 -3.09
CA SER A 102 10.92 9.41 -4.50
C SER A 102 10.67 10.90 -4.69
N GLU A 103 10.90 11.37 -5.91
CA GLU A 103 10.63 12.76 -6.29
C GLU A 103 9.15 13.12 -6.14
N TYR A 104 8.26 12.14 -6.18
CA TYR A 104 6.82 12.37 -6.07
C TYR A 104 6.41 12.87 -4.69
N PHE A 105 7.23 12.63 -3.67
CA PHE A 105 6.96 13.07 -2.31
C PHE A 105 7.90 14.17 -1.85
N LYS A 106 8.68 14.72 -2.75
CA LYS A 106 9.60 15.81 -2.42
C LYS A 106 8.82 17.04 -1.95
N GLY A 107 9.18 17.55 -0.78
CA GLY A 107 8.50 18.71 -0.21
C GLY A 107 7.15 18.41 0.43
N LYS A 108 6.75 17.13 0.45
CA LYS A 108 5.50 16.74 1.09
C LYS A 108 5.69 15.44 1.87
N PRO A 109 6.37 15.49 3.01
CA PRO A 109 6.60 14.31 3.83
C PRO A 109 5.28 13.76 4.36
N PRO A 110 5.22 12.47 4.65
CA PRO A 110 4.01 11.89 5.22
C PRO A 110 3.79 12.38 6.63
N MET A 111 2.54 12.38 7.05
CA MET A 111 2.19 12.60 8.44
C MET A 111 2.13 11.24 9.13
N ILE A 112 2.77 11.12 10.29
CA ILE A 112 2.79 9.88 11.05
C ILE A 112 2.06 10.10 12.36
N TRP A 113 1.11 9.22 12.64
CA TRP A 113 0.34 9.25 13.86
C TRP A 113 0.66 8.00 14.66
N LYS A 114 1.40 8.18 15.75
CA LYS A 114 1.81 7.05 16.59
C LYS A 114 0.61 6.49 17.34
N LYS A 115 0.57 5.17 17.46
CA LYS A 115 -0.47 4.50 18.24
C LYS A 115 -0.28 4.82 19.71
N SER A 116 -1.40 4.90 20.41
CA SER A 116 -1.38 5.10 21.84
C SER A 116 -0.71 3.90 22.52
N ASN A 117 0.14 4.20 23.50
CA ASN A 117 0.84 3.17 24.25
C ASN A 117 0.14 2.98 25.59
N ASP A 118 -1.10 2.54 25.53
CA ASP A 118 -1.97 2.47 26.71
C ASP A 118 -1.51 1.48 27.76
N GLU A 119 -0.86 0.43 27.34
CA GLU A 119 -0.35 -0.58 28.26
C GLU A 119 0.68 0.01 29.19
N SER A 120 1.37 1.05 28.76
CA SER A 120 2.35 1.70 29.63
C SER A 120 1.70 2.47 30.76
N SER A 121 0.45 2.81 30.62
CA SER A 121 -0.27 3.56 31.63
C SER A 121 -0.89 2.66 32.68
N SER A 122 -0.90 1.39 32.44
CA SER A 122 -1.48 0.45 33.37
C SER A 122 -0.54 0.05 34.47
#